data_127bc08dd4d4b50b2da1c548c31477a3
#
_entry.id   127bc08dd4d4b50b2da1c548c31477a3
#
_cell.length_a   1.000
_cell.length_b   1.000
_cell.length_c   1.000
_cell.angle_alpha   90.00
_cell.angle_beta   90.00
_cell.angle_gamma   90.00
#
_symmetry.space_group_name_H-M   'P 1'
#
loop_
_entity.id
_entity.type
_entity.pdbx_description
1 polymer ?
#
loop_
_entity_poly.entity_id
_entity_poly.type
_entity_poly.pdbx_seq_one_letter_code
_entity_poly.pdbx_strand_id
1 'polypeptide(L)'
;VWGSSTRQNVFEVGTSAAYLFYAQKTTDGQNLTVNGSVNCTTLNQSSDRRLKENIEIIDNATDAIRKINGYTYTLKENGAHCAGVIAQEVMEAIPEAVGSFTHYGEELQGPTVDGNELREETRYLNVDYAAVTGLLVQVARETDDRVTALEEENTTLRENLATAGTRISTLENQVSELVALVRQLTGSEH
;
A
#
# COMPACT_ATOMS: atom_id res chain seq x y z
N VAL A 1 30.54 -12.87 -24.15
CA VAL A 1 29.11 -12.55 -24.10
C VAL A 1 28.35 -13.80 -24.48
N TRP A 2 27.70 -14.41 -23.50
CA TRP A 2 26.84 -15.58 -23.73
C TRP A 2 25.40 -15.08 -23.71
N GLY A 3 24.73 -15.07 -24.83
CA GLY A 3 23.35 -14.64 -24.94
C GLY A 3 22.49 -15.76 -25.49
N SER A 4 21.39 -16.10 -24.83
CA SER A 4 20.27 -16.73 -25.49
C SER A 4 19.63 -15.72 -26.45
N SER A 5 18.94 -16.16 -27.49
CA SER A 5 18.33 -15.27 -28.49
C SER A 5 17.32 -14.26 -27.94
N THR A 6 16.94 -14.40 -26.67
CA THR A 6 15.93 -13.57 -25.96
C THR A 6 16.51 -12.78 -24.76
N ARG A 7 17.72 -13.08 -24.30
CA ARG A 7 18.39 -12.41 -23.19
C ARG A 7 19.83 -12.09 -23.56
N GLN A 8 20.23 -10.85 -23.52
CA GLN A 8 21.62 -10.44 -23.67
C GLN A 8 22.08 -9.76 -22.39
N ASN A 9 23.00 -10.41 -21.67
CA ASN A 9 23.73 -9.74 -20.62
C ASN A 9 24.76 -8.81 -21.27
N VAL A 10 24.69 -7.54 -20.96
CA VAL A 10 25.59 -6.52 -21.49
C VAL A 10 26.81 -6.37 -20.59
N PHE A 11 26.60 -6.58 -19.29
CA PHE A 11 27.63 -6.47 -18.27
C PHE A 11 27.32 -7.39 -17.09
N GLU A 12 28.29 -8.11 -16.60
CA GLU A 12 28.14 -9.05 -15.50
C GLU A 12 29.34 -8.93 -14.55
N VAL A 13 29.06 -8.96 -13.25
CA VAL A 13 30.07 -9.12 -12.19
C VAL A 13 29.63 -10.24 -11.28
N GLY A 14 30.51 -11.22 -11.10
CA GLY A 14 30.20 -12.39 -10.31
C GLY A 14 31.46 -13.03 -9.74
N THR A 15 31.23 -14.03 -8.90
CA THR A 15 32.25 -14.98 -8.43
C THR A 15 32.13 -16.25 -9.25
N SER A 16 32.99 -17.25 -8.98
CA SER A 16 32.86 -18.58 -9.58
C SER A 16 31.57 -19.31 -9.20
N ALA A 17 30.86 -18.83 -8.17
CA ALA A 17 29.66 -19.48 -7.64
C ALA A 17 28.37 -18.73 -7.94
N ALA A 18 28.38 -17.39 -8.05
CA ALA A 18 27.17 -16.61 -8.26
C ALA A 18 27.44 -15.23 -8.87
N TYR A 19 26.42 -14.69 -9.58
CA TYR A 19 26.41 -13.31 -10.01
C TYR A 19 26.17 -12.37 -8.82
N LEU A 20 26.95 -11.30 -8.72
CA LEU A 20 26.74 -10.22 -7.76
C LEU A 20 25.76 -9.19 -8.32
N PHE A 21 25.96 -8.79 -9.58
CA PHE A 21 25.01 -7.96 -10.31
C PHE A 21 25.24 -8.09 -11.81
N TYR A 22 24.19 -7.83 -12.59
CA TYR A 22 24.27 -7.86 -14.06
C TYR A 22 23.26 -6.89 -14.69
N ALA A 23 23.63 -6.34 -15.84
CA ALA A 23 22.73 -5.56 -16.67
C ALA A 23 22.27 -6.41 -17.87
N GLN A 24 20.98 -6.42 -18.12
CA GLN A 24 20.37 -7.18 -19.23
C GLN A 24 19.54 -6.27 -20.11
N LYS A 25 19.54 -6.59 -21.41
CA LYS A 25 18.52 -6.12 -22.35
C LYS A 25 17.54 -7.27 -22.58
N THR A 26 16.28 -7.05 -22.26
CA THR A 26 15.18 -8.00 -22.49
C THR A 26 14.21 -7.44 -23.53
N THR A 27 13.22 -8.21 -23.95
CA THR A 27 12.12 -7.72 -24.80
C THR A 27 11.31 -6.63 -24.11
N ASP A 28 11.23 -6.69 -22.79
CA ASP A 28 10.40 -5.79 -21.96
C ASP A 28 11.17 -4.57 -21.44
N GLY A 29 12.47 -4.47 -21.77
CA GLY A 29 13.28 -3.31 -21.38
C GLY A 29 14.72 -3.64 -21.00
N GLN A 30 15.32 -2.73 -20.23
CA GLN A 30 16.70 -2.83 -19.76
C GLN A 30 16.68 -2.89 -18.23
N ASN A 31 17.28 -3.93 -17.66
CA ASN A 31 17.26 -4.18 -16.22
C ASN A 31 18.67 -4.23 -15.66
N LEU A 32 18.84 -3.70 -14.46
CA LEU A 32 19.98 -3.98 -13.59
C LEU A 32 19.49 -4.85 -12.43
N THR A 33 20.01 -6.05 -12.34
CA THR A 33 19.72 -6.96 -11.23
C THR A 33 20.91 -6.99 -10.27
N VAL A 34 20.66 -6.78 -9.01
CA VAL A 34 21.65 -6.88 -7.93
C VAL A 34 21.22 -8.00 -6.98
N ASN A 35 22.07 -9.00 -6.83
CA ASN A 35 21.86 -10.09 -5.89
C ASN A 35 22.47 -9.70 -4.53
N GLY A 36 21.72 -8.87 -3.78
CA GLY A 36 22.17 -8.28 -2.53
C GLY A 36 21.57 -6.90 -2.29
N SER A 37 22.22 -6.12 -1.45
CA SER A 37 21.77 -4.78 -1.08
C SER A 37 22.40 -3.71 -1.98
N VAL A 38 21.63 -2.65 -2.25
CA VAL A 38 22.12 -1.44 -2.91
C VAL A 38 22.18 -0.31 -1.89
N ASN A 39 23.38 0.23 -1.62
CA ASN A 39 23.58 1.39 -0.78
C ASN A 39 23.85 2.61 -1.66
N CYS A 40 22.97 3.59 -1.63
CA CYS A 40 23.09 4.82 -2.38
C CYS A 40 22.65 6.03 -1.53
N THR A 41 23.20 7.19 -1.82
CA THR A 41 22.78 8.43 -1.13
C THR A 41 21.37 8.84 -1.57
N THR A 42 21.03 8.65 -2.84
CA THR A 42 19.74 9.04 -3.40
C THR A 42 19.36 8.11 -4.55
N LEU A 43 18.14 7.66 -4.57
CA LEU A 43 17.53 6.93 -5.70
C LEU A 43 16.48 7.83 -6.37
N ASN A 44 16.78 8.31 -7.59
CA ASN A 44 15.87 9.12 -8.37
C ASN A 44 15.18 8.26 -9.44
N GLN A 45 13.87 8.22 -9.41
CA GLN A 45 13.05 7.51 -10.39
C GLN A 45 12.34 8.50 -11.31
N SER A 46 12.38 8.24 -12.63
CA SER A 46 11.68 9.07 -13.61
C SER A 46 10.17 8.96 -13.41
N SER A 47 9.50 10.12 -13.28
CA SER A 47 8.05 10.17 -13.06
C SER A 47 7.38 11.34 -13.81
N ASP A 48 8.02 11.84 -14.88
CA ASP A 48 7.46 12.91 -15.70
C ASP A 48 6.14 12.45 -16.36
N ARG A 49 5.13 13.33 -16.32
CA ARG A 49 3.83 13.08 -16.93
C ARG A 49 3.90 12.74 -18.43
N ARG A 50 4.87 13.34 -19.14
CA ARG A 50 5.06 13.13 -20.58
C ARG A 50 5.53 11.73 -20.95
N LEU A 51 5.99 10.95 -19.95
CA LEU A 51 6.41 9.55 -20.11
C LEU A 51 5.29 8.55 -19.81
N LYS A 52 4.07 9.05 -19.51
CA LYS A 52 2.95 8.23 -19.04
C LYS A 52 1.71 8.47 -19.90
N GLU A 53 0.97 7.43 -20.15
CA GLU A 53 -0.32 7.43 -20.84
C GLU A 53 -1.39 6.84 -19.93
N ASN A 54 -2.67 7.06 -20.24
CA ASN A 54 -3.82 6.50 -19.52
C ASN A 54 -3.73 6.72 -18.00
N ILE A 55 -3.42 7.98 -17.62
CA ILE A 55 -3.21 8.34 -16.22
C ILE A 55 -4.56 8.42 -15.52
N GLU A 56 -4.82 7.50 -14.62
CA GLU A 56 -6.01 7.41 -13.79
C GLU A 56 -5.65 7.50 -12.32
N ILE A 57 -6.59 7.97 -11.51
CA ILE A 57 -6.45 7.98 -10.05
C ILE A 57 -6.71 6.54 -9.57
N ILE A 58 -5.97 6.12 -8.54
CA ILE A 58 -6.21 4.81 -7.92
C ILE A 58 -7.55 4.89 -7.16
N ASP A 59 -8.57 4.24 -7.69
CA ASP A 59 -9.89 4.20 -7.07
C ASP A 59 -9.91 3.30 -5.83
N ASN A 60 -10.73 3.68 -4.83
CA ASN A 60 -10.95 2.90 -3.61
C ASN A 60 -9.64 2.53 -2.89
N ALA A 61 -8.70 3.47 -2.86
CA ALA A 61 -7.37 3.26 -2.29
C ALA A 61 -7.42 2.85 -0.80
N THR A 62 -8.37 3.40 -0.04
CA THR A 62 -8.60 3.04 1.37
C THR A 62 -9.02 1.57 1.53
N ASP A 63 -9.78 1.01 0.60
CA ASP A 63 -10.16 -0.41 0.64
C ASP A 63 -9.03 -1.31 0.12
N ALA A 64 -8.27 -0.83 -0.85
CA ALA A 64 -7.08 -1.55 -1.34
C ALA A 64 -6.02 -1.69 -0.25
N ILE A 65 -5.68 -0.62 0.49
CA ILE A 65 -4.65 -0.66 1.53
C ILE A 65 -5.01 -1.59 2.70
N ARG A 66 -6.29 -1.83 2.98
CA ARG A 66 -6.73 -2.76 4.02
C ARG A 66 -6.39 -4.22 3.74
N LYS A 67 -6.05 -4.56 2.49
CA LYS A 67 -5.60 -5.90 2.09
C LYS A 67 -4.11 -6.12 2.34
N ILE A 68 -3.35 -5.06 2.63
CA ILE A 68 -1.91 -5.08 2.81
C ILE A 68 -1.59 -4.88 4.29
N ASN A 69 -0.71 -5.72 4.82
CA ASN A 69 -0.18 -5.58 6.17
C ASN A 69 1.32 -5.31 6.13
N GLY A 70 1.80 -4.56 7.11
CA GLY A 70 3.23 -4.41 7.38
C GLY A 70 3.72 -5.53 8.27
N TYR A 71 4.83 -6.15 7.90
CA TYR A 71 5.42 -7.27 8.63
C TYR A 71 6.88 -7.00 9.00
N THR A 72 7.33 -7.58 10.09
CA THR A 72 8.73 -7.88 10.33
C THR A 72 8.96 -9.36 10.06
N TYR A 73 10.07 -9.71 9.44
CA TYR A 73 10.37 -11.09 9.05
C TYR A 73 11.87 -11.36 9.05
N THR A 74 12.22 -12.63 8.97
CA THR A 74 13.59 -13.07 8.80
C THR A 74 13.75 -13.68 7.42
N LEU A 75 14.72 -13.22 6.66
CA LEU A 75 15.06 -13.79 5.35
C LEU A 75 15.62 -15.20 5.55
N LYS A 76 15.05 -16.18 4.84
CA LYS A 76 15.46 -17.59 4.94
C LYS A 76 16.89 -17.81 4.46
N GLU A 77 17.32 -17.04 3.47
CA GLU A 77 18.63 -17.18 2.82
C GLU A 77 19.81 -16.86 3.74
N ASN A 78 19.69 -15.81 4.55
CA ASN A 78 20.84 -15.28 5.32
C ASN A 78 20.53 -14.97 6.79
N GLY A 79 19.29 -15.20 7.24
CA GLY A 79 18.87 -14.92 8.61
C GLY A 79 18.70 -13.43 8.95
N ALA A 80 18.72 -12.52 7.96
CA ALA A 80 18.57 -11.09 8.19
C ALA A 80 17.16 -10.72 8.64
N HIS A 81 17.06 -9.88 9.67
CA HIS A 81 15.78 -9.32 10.13
C HIS A 81 15.43 -8.10 9.29
N CYS A 82 14.25 -8.14 8.68
CA CYS A 82 13.75 -7.13 7.77
C CYS A 82 12.31 -6.74 8.12
N ALA A 83 11.83 -5.67 7.51
CA ALA A 83 10.43 -5.27 7.54
C ALA A 83 9.96 -4.89 6.12
N GLY A 84 8.69 -5.10 5.85
CA GLY A 84 8.10 -4.79 4.55
C GLY A 84 6.70 -5.35 4.41
N VAL A 85 6.24 -5.47 3.18
CA VAL A 85 4.94 -6.03 2.81
C VAL A 85 5.11 -7.37 2.10
N ILE A 86 4.03 -8.13 1.99
CA ILE A 86 4.00 -9.41 1.26
C ILE A 86 3.49 -9.16 -0.16
N ALA A 87 4.25 -9.61 -1.16
CA ALA A 87 3.93 -9.37 -2.58
C ALA A 87 2.56 -9.93 -3.00
N GLN A 88 2.13 -11.04 -2.43
CA GLN A 88 0.82 -11.64 -2.69
C GLN A 88 -0.32 -10.73 -2.22
N GLU A 89 -0.21 -10.10 -1.04
CA GLU A 89 -1.20 -9.15 -0.54
C GLU A 89 -1.22 -7.87 -1.39
N VAL A 90 -0.04 -7.39 -1.80
CA VAL A 90 0.07 -6.23 -2.70
C VAL A 90 -0.57 -6.53 -4.05
N MET A 91 -0.41 -7.74 -4.58
CA MET A 91 -1.02 -8.15 -5.85
C MET A 91 -2.56 -8.17 -5.80
N GLU A 92 -3.15 -8.47 -4.64
CA GLU A 92 -4.61 -8.41 -4.44
C GLU A 92 -5.13 -6.96 -4.32
N ALA A 93 -4.28 -6.03 -3.92
CA ALA A 93 -4.64 -4.64 -3.69
C ALA A 93 -4.37 -3.74 -4.90
N ILE A 94 -3.19 -3.84 -5.47
CA ILE A 94 -2.69 -3.07 -6.62
C ILE A 94 -1.74 -3.96 -7.45
N PRO A 95 -2.28 -4.78 -8.37
CA PRO A 95 -1.47 -5.74 -9.15
C PRO A 95 -0.34 -5.09 -9.97
N GLU A 96 -0.50 -3.82 -10.36
CA GLU A 96 0.51 -3.05 -11.09
C GLU A 96 1.81 -2.82 -10.27
N ALA A 97 1.74 -2.95 -8.94
CA ALA A 97 2.90 -2.86 -8.06
C ALA A 97 3.71 -4.16 -7.96
N VAL A 98 3.26 -5.24 -8.60
CA VAL A 98 3.88 -6.56 -8.44
C VAL A 98 4.45 -7.06 -9.75
N GLY A 99 5.76 -7.31 -9.72
CA GLY A 99 6.48 -7.99 -10.78
C GLY A 99 6.91 -9.40 -10.36
N SER A 100 7.76 -10.00 -11.16
CA SER A 100 8.37 -11.29 -10.83
C SER A 100 9.81 -11.37 -11.32
N PHE A 101 10.61 -12.18 -10.64
CA PHE A 101 11.96 -12.48 -11.02
C PHE A 101 12.24 -13.98 -10.87
N THR A 102 13.20 -14.49 -11.65
CA THR A 102 13.63 -15.89 -11.55
C THR A 102 14.85 -15.96 -10.64
N HIS A 103 14.76 -16.81 -9.63
CA HIS A 103 15.90 -17.18 -8.79
C HIS A 103 16.45 -18.51 -9.31
N TYR A 104 17.75 -18.54 -9.56
CA TYR A 104 18.45 -19.74 -9.97
C TYR A 104 19.07 -20.38 -8.72
N GLY A 105 18.59 -21.57 -8.36
CA GLY A 105 19.10 -22.37 -7.27
C GLY A 105 20.50 -22.92 -7.52
N GLU A 106 20.91 -23.89 -6.73
CA GLU A 106 22.18 -24.57 -6.91
C GLU A 106 22.24 -25.29 -8.26
N GLU A 107 23.45 -25.42 -8.83
CA GLU A 107 23.67 -26.19 -10.05
C GLU A 107 23.27 -27.66 -9.83
N LEU A 108 22.42 -28.19 -10.69
CA LEU A 108 22.09 -29.59 -10.67
C LEU A 108 23.32 -30.37 -11.13
N GLN A 109 23.86 -31.22 -10.26
CA GLN A 109 24.96 -32.12 -10.62
C GLN A 109 24.45 -33.24 -11.53
N GLY A 110 24.72 -33.12 -12.81
CA GLY A 110 24.36 -34.13 -13.80
C GLY A 110 24.98 -33.83 -15.16
N PRO A 111 25.00 -34.83 -16.09
CA PRO A 111 25.48 -34.59 -17.43
C PRO A 111 24.57 -33.59 -18.14
N THR A 112 25.16 -32.48 -18.55
CA THR A 112 24.47 -31.48 -19.37
C THR A 112 24.14 -32.03 -20.72
N VAL A 113 22.89 -32.06 -21.12
CA VAL A 113 22.48 -32.26 -22.50
C VAL A 113 22.67 -30.92 -23.19
N ASP A 114 23.51 -30.86 -24.21
CA ASP A 114 23.82 -29.63 -25.00
C ASP A 114 24.70 -28.57 -24.31
N GLY A 115 25.44 -28.89 -23.24
CA GLY A 115 26.40 -27.95 -22.60
C GLY A 115 25.75 -26.83 -21.79
N ASN A 116 24.43 -26.85 -21.56
CA ASN A 116 23.74 -25.95 -20.67
C ASN A 116 23.67 -26.54 -19.28
N GLU A 117 24.12 -25.79 -18.29
CA GLU A 117 23.96 -26.15 -16.89
C GLU A 117 22.47 -26.09 -16.53
N LEU A 118 21.92 -27.21 -16.08
CA LEU A 118 20.56 -27.27 -15.55
C LEU A 118 20.61 -26.72 -14.12
N ARG A 119 19.84 -25.65 -13.88
CA ARG A 119 19.63 -25.09 -12.54
C ARG A 119 18.16 -25.18 -12.18
N GLU A 120 17.86 -25.34 -10.92
CA GLU A 120 16.50 -25.22 -10.43
C GLU A 120 16.06 -23.77 -10.58
N GLU A 121 15.03 -23.53 -11.38
CA GLU A 121 14.45 -22.20 -11.58
C GLU A 121 13.20 -22.06 -10.70
N THR A 122 13.23 -21.10 -9.77
CA THR A 122 12.06 -20.74 -8.98
C THR A 122 11.69 -19.30 -9.28
N ARG A 123 10.41 -19.08 -9.63
CA ARG A 123 9.88 -17.76 -9.88
C ARG A 123 9.32 -17.16 -8.61
N TYR A 124 9.87 -16.02 -8.19
CA TYR A 124 9.43 -15.25 -7.05
C TYR A 124 8.77 -13.93 -7.50
N LEU A 125 7.90 -13.40 -6.64
CA LEU A 125 7.31 -12.08 -6.82
C LEU A 125 8.20 -11.01 -6.19
N ASN A 126 8.17 -9.81 -6.76
CA ASN A 126 8.78 -8.61 -6.19
C ASN A 126 7.75 -7.48 -6.11
N VAL A 127 8.03 -6.46 -5.33
CA VAL A 127 7.16 -5.30 -5.12
C VAL A 127 7.86 -4.04 -5.58
N ASP A 128 7.16 -3.25 -6.41
CA ASP A 128 7.51 -1.86 -6.68
C ASP A 128 7.00 -0.97 -5.52
N TYR A 129 7.91 -0.61 -4.63
CA TYR A 129 7.58 0.26 -3.49
C TYR A 129 7.20 1.68 -3.90
N ALA A 130 7.58 2.16 -5.10
CA ALA A 130 7.14 3.45 -5.62
C ALA A 130 5.64 3.41 -5.97
N ALA A 131 5.15 2.31 -6.54
CA ALA A 131 3.73 2.10 -6.77
C ALA A 131 2.93 2.02 -5.46
N VAL A 132 3.46 1.32 -4.44
CA VAL A 132 2.87 1.30 -3.09
C VAL A 132 2.84 2.71 -2.48
N THR A 133 3.86 3.53 -2.71
CA THR A 133 3.86 4.95 -2.29
C THR A 133 2.75 5.72 -2.99
N GLY A 134 2.50 5.48 -4.27
CA GLY A 134 1.37 6.07 -5.00
C GLY A 134 0.01 5.73 -4.37
N LEU A 135 -0.18 4.46 -3.99
CA LEU A 135 -1.37 4.01 -3.25
C LEU A 135 -1.50 4.75 -1.91
N LEU A 136 -0.42 4.86 -1.12
CA LEU A 136 -0.43 5.56 0.17
C LEU A 136 -0.78 7.04 0.03
N VAL A 137 -0.31 7.72 -1.02
CA VAL A 137 -0.69 9.12 -1.31
C VAL A 137 -2.20 9.23 -1.52
N GLN A 138 -2.79 8.31 -2.30
CA GLN A 138 -4.22 8.34 -2.55
C GLN A 138 -5.04 7.99 -1.30
N VAL A 139 -4.61 7.02 -0.48
CA VAL A 139 -5.20 6.72 0.83
C VAL A 139 -5.20 7.93 1.75
N ALA A 140 -4.08 8.68 1.79
CA ALA A 140 -3.99 9.90 2.60
C ALA A 140 -5.02 10.94 2.15
N ARG A 141 -5.21 11.13 0.83
CA ARG A 141 -6.22 12.05 0.27
C ARG A 141 -7.65 11.63 0.61
N GLU A 142 -8.01 10.37 0.38
CA GLU A 142 -9.34 9.85 0.73
C GLU A 142 -9.62 9.95 2.23
N THR A 143 -8.59 9.79 3.06
CA THR A 143 -8.71 9.94 4.51
C THR A 143 -8.92 11.39 4.91
N ASP A 144 -8.20 12.35 4.30
CA ASP A 144 -8.36 13.78 4.51
C ASP A 144 -9.77 14.25 4.14
N ASP A 145 -10.28 13.83 2.98
CA ASP A 145 -11.65 14.12 2.54
C ASP A 145 -12.70 13.59 3.54
N ARG A 146 -12.49 12.38 4.07
CA ARG A 146 -13.37 11.80 5.09
C ARG A 146 -13.30 12.53 6.43
N VAL A 147 -12.12 12.94 6.85
CA VAL A 147 -11.95 13.75 8.09
C VAL A 147 -12.69 15.07 7.94
N THR A 148 -12.54 15.77 6.82
CA THR A 148 -13.25 17.02 6.54
C THR A 148 -14.77 16.84 6.61
N ALA A 149 -15.30 15.81 5.96
CA ALA A 149 -16.75 15.53 6.01
C ALA A 149 -17.24 15.23 7.44
N LEU A 150 -16.47 14.47 8.22
CA LEU A 150 -16.79 14.17 9.62
C LEU A 150 -16.73 15.41 10.51
N GLU A 151 -15.84 16.35 10.27
CA GLU A 151 -15.76 17.63 10.99
C GLU A 151 -16.99 18.50 10.71
N GLU A 152 -17.45 18.57 9.45
CA GLU A 152 -18.68 19.28 9.06
C GLU A 152 -19.92 18.64 9.70
N GLU A 153 -20.03 17.31 9.66
CA GLU A 153 -21.12 16.58 10.31
C GLU A 153 -21.11 16.80 11.82
N ASN A 154 -19.94 16.76 12.45
CA ASN A 154 -19.80 16.97 13.90
C ASN A 154 -20.22 18.40 14.30
N THR A 155 -19.90 19.39 13.47
CA THR A 155 -20.35 20.78 13.68
C THR A 155 -21.87 20.87 13.62
N THR A 156 -22.49 20.30 12.60
CA THR A 156 -23.94 20.25 12.44
C THR A 156 -24.63 19.54 13.62
N LEU A 157 -24.08 18.39 14.06
CA LEU A 157 -24.61 17.65 15.21
C LEU A 157 -24.53 18.45 16.51
N ARG A 158 -23.47 19.21 16.72
CA ARG A 158 -23.33 20.09 17.90
C ARG A 158 -24.35 21.23 17.92
N GLU A 159 -24.61 21.85 16.75
CA GLU A 159 -25.63 22.88 16.59
C GLU A 159 -27.04 22.32 16.85
N ASN A 160 -27.36 21.16 16.31
CA ASN A 160 -28.60 20.45 16.55
C ASN A 160 -28.79 20.11 18.04
N LEU A 161 -27.75 19.66 18.72
CA LEU A 161 -27.75 19.33 20.14
C LEU A 161 -28.01 20.58 21.00
N ALA A 162 -27.35 21.70 20.68
CA ALA A 162 -27.58 22.97 21.36
C ALA A 162 -29.03 23.45 21.21
N THR A 163 -29.58 23.35 19.99
CA THR A 163 -30.97 23.68 19.69
C THR A 163 -31.94 22.79 20.46
N ALA A 164 -31.70 21.48 20.49
CA ALA A 164 -32.51 20.54 21.26
C ALA A 164 -32.44 20.82 22.75
N GLY A 165 -31.26 21.14 23.31
CA GLY A 165 -31.07 21.54 24.69
C GLY A 165 -31.90 22.78 25.06
N THR A 166 -31.89 23.79 24.19
CA THR A 166 -32.72 25.01 24.39
C THR A 166 -34.22 24.69 24.40
N ARG A 167 -34.67 23.82 23.46
CA ARG A 167 -36.09 23.37 23.42
C ARG A 167 -36.48 22.61 24.69
N ILE A 168 -35.63 21.72 25.19
CA ILE A 168 -35.85 20.95 26.40
C ILE A 168 -36.02 21.92 27.59
N SER A 169 -35.11 22.87 27.77
CA SER A 169 -35.20 23.84 28.84
C SER A 169 -36.47 24.70 28.76
N THR A 170 -36.90 25.08 27.55
CA THR A 170 -38.17 25.79 27.33
C THR A 170 -39.36 24.94 27.75
N LEU A 171 -39.40 23.67 27.35
CA LEU A 171 -40.46 22.74 27.71
C LEU A 171 -40.50 22.48 29.23
N GLU A 172 -39.36 22.31 29.89
CA GLU A 172 -39.26 22.15 31.33
C GLU A 172 -39.84 23.35 32.08
N ASN A 173 -39.57 24.59 31.62
CA ASN A 173 -40.16 25.81 32.19
C ASN A 173 -41.67 25.82 31.96
N GLN A 174 -42.18 25.54 30.78
CA GLN A 174 -43.63 25.48 30.49
C GLN A 174 -44.34 24.42 31.34
N VAL A 175 -43.75 23.25 31.53
CA VAL A 175 -44.27 22.21 32.44
C VAL A 175 -44.32 22.70 33.86
N SER A 176 -43.28 23.37 34.33
CA SER A 176 -43.24 23.95 35.68
C SER A 176 -44.33 25.00 35.92
N GLU A 177 -44.55 25.90 34.94
CA GLU A 177 -45.62 26.87 34.93
C GLU A 177 -47.01 26.22 34.96
N LEU A 178 -47.25 25.23 34.13
CA LEU A 178 -48.49 24.46 34.09
C LEU A 178 -48.76 23.78 35.44
N VAL A 179 -47.75 23.14 36.03
CA VAL A 179 -47.87 22.49 37.35
C VAL A 179 -48.26 23.55 38.43
N ALA A 180 -47.69 24.75 38.37
CA ALA A 180 -48.01 25.82 39.32
C ALA A 180 -49.47 26.28 39.14
N LEU A 181 -49.95 26.47 37.89
CA LEU A 181 -51.32 26.83 37.58
C LEU A 181 -52.32 25.75 38.03
N VAL A 182 -52.07 24.50 37.79
CA VAL A 182 -52.91 23.38 38.27
C VAL A 182 -53.00 23.39 39.78
N ARG A 183 -51.93 23.57 40.53
CA ARG A 183 -51.93 23.67 41.98
C ARG A 183 -52.76 24.86 42.49
N GLN A 184 -52.72 26.00 41.82
CA GLN A 184 -53.57 27.15 42.15
C GLN A 184 -55.04 26.85 41.97
N LEU A 185 -55.44 26.22 40.87
CA LEU A 185 -56.81 25.87 40.57
C LEU A 185 -57.38 24.82 41.54
N THR A 186 -56.60 23.80 41.88
CA THR A 186 -57.03 22.76 42.82
C THR A 186 -56.97 23.15 44.27
N GLY A 187 -56.16 24.19 44.67
CA GLY A 187 -56.08 24.71 46.02
C GLY A 187 -57.08 25.80 46.39
N SER A 188 -57.86 26.30 45.37
CA SER A 188 -58.92 27.34 45.67
C SER A 188 -60.33 26.74 45.84
N GLU A 189 -60.46 25.39 45.94
CA GLU A 189 -61.74 24.72 46.20
C GLU A 189 -61.93 24.28 47.69
N HIS A 190 -61.31 25.02 48.66
CA HIS A 190 -61.54 24.77 50.05
C HIS A 190 -61.84 26.10 50.79
#